data_a5a31b263005f700407bf10a8335c70b
#
_entry.id   a5a31b263005f700407bf10a8335c70b
#
_cell.length_a   1.000
_cell.length_b   1.000
_cell.length_c   1.000
_cell.angle_alpha   90.00
_cell.angle_beta   90.00
_cell.angle_gamma   90.00
#
_symmetry.space_group_name_H-M   'P 1'
#
loop_
_entity.id
_entity.type
_entity.pdbx_description
1 polymer ?
#
loop_
_entity_poly.entity_id
_entity_poly.type
_entity_poly.pdbx_seq_one_letter_code
_entity_poly.pdbx_strand_id
1 'polypeptide(L)'
;MRLIVAITGASGAIYGVRLLEALRKAPKVEVHLVMSKTGRLTVALETGRKVREVEKLAHHVHRDQNLAASISSGSFKTAGMIVAPCSMKTLSGIVNSYADNLVVRAADVVLKERRRLVLMPRETPLHVGHCRLLLQAAEMGAIIAPPIPAFYGMPKTVAELVDHSVGRVLDLFDIESRLVRRWKGPE
;
A
#
# COMPACT_ATOMS: atom_id res chain seq x y z
N MET A 1 -4.67 -3.24 -16.24
CA MET A 1 -5.57 -3.28 -15.08
C MET A 1 -5.42 -2.02 -14.26
N ARG A 2 -6.47 -1.55 -13.54
CA ARG A 2 -6.39 -0.39 -12.64
C ARG A 2 -6.05 -0.85 -11.23
N LEU A 3 -5.09 -0.20 -10.59
CA LEU A 3 -4.67 -0.49 -9.22
C LEU A 3 -4.61 0.81 -8.42
N ILE A 4 -5.21 0.80 -7.22
CA ILE A 4 -5.13 1.94 -6.30
C ILE A 4 -3.91 1.75 -5.40
N VAL A 5 -3.09 2.79 -5.27
CA VAL A 5 -1.99 2.84 -4.31
C VAL A 5 -2.25 3.98 -3.34
N ALA A 6 -2.19 3.70 -2.05
CA ALA A 6 -2.25 4.73 -1.03
C ALA A 6 -0.96 4.79 -0.22
N ILE A 7 -0.52 6.02 0.11
CA ILE A 7 0.59 6.27 1.02
C ILE A 7 0.07 7.03 2.23
N THR A 8 0.24 6.47 3.42
CA THR A 8 -0.28 7.08 4.65
C THR A 8 0.84 7.43 5.64
N GLY A 9 0.51 8.05 6.76
CA GLY A 9 1.47 8.69 7.66
C GLY A 9 2.15 7.75 8.66
N ALA A 10 2.52 6.54 8.24
CA ALA A 10 3.44 5.71 9.01
C ALA A 10 4.86 5.83 8.44
N SER A 11 5.89 5.64 9.27
CA SER A 11 7.27 5.53 8.77
C SER A 11 7.39 4.36 7.79
N GLY A 12 8.27 4.48 6.80
CA GLY A 12 8.39 3.53 5.71
C GLY A 12 7.73 4.02 4.42
N ALA A 13 7.63 5.34 4.20
CA ALA A 13 7.16 5.92 2.93
C ALA A 13 7.91 5.37 1.71
N ILE A 14 9.14 4.88 1.91
CA ILE A 14 9.96 4.25 0.88
C ILE A 14 9.29 3.03 0.24
N TYR A 15 8.47 2.26 0.98
CA TYR A 15 7.73 1.12 0.42
C TYR A 15 6.71 1.59 -0.63
N GLY A 16 5.96 2.65 -0.35
CA GLY A 16 5.02 3.23 -1.29
C GLY A 16 5.70 3.84 -2.52
N VAL A 17 6.79 4.56 -2.31
CA VAL A 17 7.60 5.14 -3.41
C VAL A 17 8.16 4.02 -4.30
N ARG A 18 8.77 3.00 -3.71
CA ARG A 18 9.35 1.89 -4.45
C ARG A 18 8.30 1.05 -5.18
N LEU A 19 7.12 0.90 -4.57
CA LEU A 19 5.96 0.26 -5.20
C LEU A 19 5.55 1.03 -6.48
N LEU A 20 5.43 2.35 -6.42
CA LEU A 20 5.11 3.19 -7.57
C LEU A 20 6.17 3.09 -8.68
N GLU A 21 7.47 3.07 -8.32
CA GLU A 21 8.57 2.87 -9.28
C GLU A 21 8.47 1.52 -9.99
N ALA A 22 8.14 0.46 -9.27
CA ALA A 22 7.97 -0.86 -9.84
C ALA A 22 6.74 -0.91 -10.77
N LEU A 23 5.62 -0.36 -10.34
CA LEU A 23 4.38 -0.31 -11.13
C LEU A 23 4.52 0.54 -12.39
N ARG A 24 5.36 1.59 -12.37
CA ARG A 24 5.67 2.40 -13.57
C ARG A 24 6.31 1.58 -14.68
N LYS A 25 7.00 0.48 -14.34
CA LYS A 25 7.62 -0.45 -15.28
C LYS A 25 6.68 -1.56 -15.74
N ALA A 26 5.45 -1.62 -15.21
CA ALA A 26 4.44 -2.63 -15.55
C ALA A 26 3.42 -2.04 -16.55
N PRO A 27 3.59 -2.21 -17.88
CA PRO A 27 2.87 -1.46 -18.90
C PRO A 27 1.35 -1.72 -18.94
N LYS A 28 0.92 -2.81 -18.30
CA LYS A 28 -0.51 -3.19 -18.25
C LYS A 28 -1.23 -2.67 -17.00
N VAL A 29 -0.54 -1.88 -16.14
CA VAL A 29 -1.09 -1.40 -14.88
C VAL A 29 -1.27 0.11 -14.91
N GLU A 30 -2.51 0.55 -14.78
CA GLU A 30 -2.89 1.96 -14.60
C GLU A 30 -2.98 2.24 -13.10
N VAL A 31 -2.14 3.13 -12.59
CA VAL A 31 -2.00 3.43 -11.17
C VAL A 31 -2.80 4.68 -10.79
N HIS A 32 -3.69 4.53 -9.80
CA HIS A 32 -4.41 5.61 -9.13
C HIS A 32 -3.79 5.85 -7.75
N LEU A 33 -3.11 6.96 -7.56
CA LEU A 33 -2.44 7.32 -6.31
C LEU A 33 -3.30 8.24 -5.45
N VAL A 34 -3.39 7.91 -4.17
CA VAL A 34 -3.90 8.82 -3.13
C VAL A 34 -2.93 8.86 -1.97
N MET A 35 -2.55 10.06 -1.51
CA MET A 35 -1.66 10.24 -0.37
C MET A 35 -2.36 11.05 0.71
N SER A 36 -2.38 10.53 1.94
CA SER A 36 -2.87 11.32 3.08
C SER A 36 -1.96 12.54 3.33
N LYS A 37 -2.48 13.54 4.05
CA LYS A 37 -1.69 14.72 4.42
C LYS A 37 -0.39 14.35 5.12
N THR A 38 -0.46 13.42 6.09
CA THR A 38 0.73 12.93 6.80
C THR A 38 1.60 12.05 5.94
N GLY A 39 1.03 11.26 5.00
CA GLY A 39 1.80 10.48 4.03
C GLY A 39 2.67 11.34 3.12
N ARG A 40 2.16 12.49 2.65
CA ARG A 40 2.94 13.47 1.89
C ARG A 40 4.12 14.01 2.70
N LEU A 41 3.89 14.33 3.98
CA LEU A 41 4.94 14.79 4.88
C LEU A 41 6.02 13.72 5.08
N THR A 42 5.60 12.49 5.35
CA THR A 42 6.52 11.36 5.57
C THR A 42 7.37 11.05 4.33
N VAL A 43 6.77 11.12 3.13
CA VAL A 43 7.52 11.00 1.86
C VAL A 43 8.64 12.02 1.80
N ALA A 44 8.36 13.29 2.07
CA ALA A 44 9.38 14.35 2.00
C ALA A 44 10.48 14.17 3.05
N LEU A 45 10.11 13.83 4.29
CA LEU A 45 11.05 13.70 5.41
C LEU A 45 11.94 12.46 5.31
N GLU A 46 11.39 11.31 4.92
CA GLU A 46 12.11 10.03 4.96
C GLU A 46 12.86 9.72 3.67
N THR A 47 12.37 10.19 2.53
CA THR A 47 12.95 9.83 1.23
C THR A 47 13.77 10.96 0.59
N GLY A 48 13.68 12.18 1.12
CA GLY A 48 14.28 13.36 0.53
C GLY A 48 13.68 13.76 -0.83
N ARG A 49 12.67 13.05 -1.31
CA ARG A 49 12.02 13.33 -2.60
C ARG A 49 10.95 14.39 -2.46
N LYS A 50 10.80 15.22 -3.48
CA LYS A 50 9.65 16.11 -3.57
C LYS A 50 8.40 15.29 -3.84
N VAL A 51 7.31 15.60 -3.14
CA VAL A 51 6.02 14.92 -3.29
C VAL A 51 5.57 14.88 -4.76
N ARG A 52 5.76 15.98 -5.50
CA ARG A 52 5.43 16.06 -6.94
C ARG A 52 6.21 15.06 -7.81
N GLU A 53 7.42 14.68 -7.43
CA GLU A 53 8.22 13.68 -8.15
C GLU A 53 7.62 12.29 -7.96
N VAL A 54 7.16 11.98 -6.75
CA VAL A 54 6.47 10.73 -6.44
C VAL A 54 5.10 10.67 -7.14
N GLU A 55 4.37 11.78 -7.19
CA GLU A 55 3.09 11.88 -7.91
C GLU A 55 3.24 11.56 -9.41
N LYS A 56 4.34 11.96 -10.03
CA LYS A 56 4.62 11.68 -11.46
C LYS A 56 4.83 10.19 -11.77
N LEU A 57 5.04 9.35 -10.76
CA LEU A 57 5.14 7.90 -10.94
C LEU A 57 3.77 7.25 -11.18
N ALA A 58 2.67 7.89 -10.79
CA ALA A 58 1.31 7.41 -10.99
C ALA A 58 0.70 7.96 -12.30
N HIS A 59 -0.32 7.28 -12.81
CA HIS A 59 -1.10 7.72 -13.98
C HIS A 59 -2.14 8.76 -13.56
N HIS A 60 -2.77 8.57 -12.40
CA HIS A 60 -3.76 9.48 -11.84
C HIS A 60 -3.46 9.75 -10.37
N VAL A 61 -3.56 11.02 -9.97
CA VAL A 61 -3.36 11.45 -8.57
C VAL A 61 -4.66 12.04 -8.04
N HIS A 62 -5.12 11.51 -6.92
CA HIS A 62 -6.33 11.97 -6.25
C HIS A 62 -5.98 12.73 -4.97
N ARG A 63 -6.72 13.82 -4.70
CA ARG A 63 -6.63 14.53 -3.42
C ARG A 63 -7.36 13.72 -2.34
N ASP A 64 -6.75 13.58 -1.18
CA ASP A 64 -7.27 12.78 -0.06
C ASP A 64 -8.67 13.25 0.42
N GLN A 65 -8.97 14.53 0.32
CA GLN A 65 -10.26 15.10 0.69
C GLN A 65 -11.35 15.00 -0.40
N ASN A 66 -10.99 14.51 -1.60
CA ASN A 66 -11.95 14.45 -2.71
C ASN A 66 -12.76 13.15 -2.70
N LEU A 67 -13.80 13.09 -1.88
CA LEU A 67 -14.71 11.95 -1.82
C LEU A 67 -15.60 11.78 -3.07
N ALA A 68 -15.57 12.70 -4.03
CA ALA A 68 -16.23 12.58 -5.33
C ALA A 68 -15.32 11.97 -6.41
N ALA A 69 -14.08 11.57 -6.07
CA ALA A 69 -13.16 10.96 -7.02
C ALA A 69 -13.69 9.60 -7.52
N SER A 70 -13.28 9.20 -8.73
CA SER A 70 -13.73 7.94 -9.35
C SER A 70 -13.50 6.70 -8.47
N ILE A 71 -12.39 6.64 -7.74
CA ILE A 71 -12.04 5.53 -6.84
C ILE A 71 -12.92 5.42 -5.59
N SER A 72 -13.80 6.40 -5.33
CA SER A 72 -14.80 6.36 -4.25
C SER A 72 -16.07 5.59 -4.64
N SER A 73 -16.20 5.18 -5.90
CA SER A 73 -17.38 4.48 -6.44
C SER A 73 -17.09 3.03 -6.77
N GLY A 74 -17.97 2.12 -6.36
CA GLY A 74 -17.89 0.69 -6.70
C GLY A 74 -18.02 0.41 -8.20
N SER A 75 -18.73 1.27 -8.96
CA SER A 75 -18.85 1.15 -10.41
C SER A 75 -17.52 1.39 -11.16
N PHE A 76 -16.58 2.08 -10.55
CA PHE A 76 -15.24 2.26 -11.08
C PHE A 76 -14.41 0.98 -10.83
N LYS A 77 -14.31 0.13 -11.86
CA LYS A 77 -13.66 -1.18 -11.73
C LYS A 77 -12.14 -1.04 -11.55
N THR A 78 -11.63 -1.61 -10.45
CA THR A 78 -10.20 -1.75 -10.15
C THR A 78 -9.87 -3.20 -9.78
N ALA A 79 -8.62 -3.61 -9.91
CA ALA A 79 -8.15 -4.91 -9.44
C ALA A 79 -8.07 -4.97 -7.90
N GLY A 80 -7.98 -3.81 -7.26
CA GLY A 80 -7.88 -3.68 -5.81
C GLY A 80 -7.06 -2.47 -5.39
N MET A 81 -6.56 -2.53 -4.16
CA MET A 81 -5.82 -1.43 -3.53
C MET A 81 -4.65 -1.96 -2.68
N ILE A 82 -3.56 -1.22 -2.69
CA ILE A 82 -2.41 -1.42 -1.79
C ILE A 82 -2.23 -0.15 -0.96
N VAL A 83 -2.16 -0.29 0.36
CA VAL A 83 -1.84 0.81 1.29
C VAL A 83 -0.44 0.59 1.84
N ALA A 84 0.53 1.36 1.38
CA ALA A 84 1.95 1.19 1.65
C ALA A 84 2.67 2.53 1.92
N PRO A 85 3.04 2.83 3.17
CA PRO A 85 2.70 2.12 4.40
C PRO A 85 1.26 2.42 4.85
N CYS A 86 0.70 1.55 5.69
CA CYS A 86 -0.58 1.74 6.34
C CYS A 86 -0.38 2.17 7.79
N SER A 87 -0.82 3.36 8.16
CA SER A 87 -0.79 3.84 9.55
C SER A 87 -1.91 3.19 10.36
N MET A 88 -1.72 3.09 11.69
CA MET A 88 -2.76 2.57 12.59
C MET A 88 -4.03 3.42 12.56
N LYS A 89 -3.92 4.75 12.36
CA LYS A 89 -5.10 5.61 12.12
C LYS A 89 -5.88 5.14 10.89
N THR A 90 -5.20 4.89 9.77
CA THR A 90 -5.83 4.44 8.53
C THR A 90 -6.43 3.05 8.69
N LEU A 91 -5.70 2.13 9.32
CA LEU A 91 -6.20 0.79 9.64
C LEU A 91 -7.48 0.85 10.47
N SER A 92 -7.48 1.67 11.54
CA SER A 92 -8.66 1.88 12.39
C SER A 92 -9.85 2.46 11.60
N GLY A 93 -9.61 3.43 10.72
CA GLY A 93 -10.64 3.98 9.85
C GLY A 93 -11.26 2.93 8.94
N ILE A 94 -10.43 2.07 8.33
CA ILE A 94 -10.89 0.99 7.44
C ILE A 94 -11.74 -0.02 8.21
N VAL A 95 -11.24 -0.50 9.35
CA VAL A 95 -11.93 -1.51 10.17
C VAL A 95 -13.27 -1.02 10.68
N ASN A 96 -13.38 0.26 11.03
CA ASN A 96 -14.61 0.86 11.54
C ASN A 96 -15.48 1.47 10.43
N SER A 97 -15.11 1.31 9.15
CA SER A 97 -15.79 1.92 7.99
C SER A 97 -15.98 3.45 8.14
N TYR A 98 -15.04 4.10 8.86
CA TYR A 98 -15.06 5.54 9.10
C TYR A 98 -14.37 6.30 7.97
N ALA A 99 -15.09 6.47 6.86
CA ALA A 99 -14.58 7.01 5.60
C ALA A 99 -14.53 8.55 5.59
N ASP A 100 -13.78 9.17 6.50
CA ASP A 100 -13.57 10.61 6.59
C ASP A 100 -12.64 11.18 5.49
N ASN A 101 -11.98 10.32 4.73
CA ASN A 101 -11.05 10.67 3.67
C ASN A 101 -11.08 9.64 2.53
N LEU A 102 -10.49 9.99 1.39
CA LEU A 102 -10.54 9.17 0.19
C LEU A 102 -9.73 7.86 0.33
N VAL A 103 -8.67 7.83 1.13
CA VAL A 103 -7.91 6.58 1.39
C VAL A 103 -8.81 5.53 2.01
N VAL A 104 -9.50 5.90 3.11
CA VAL A 104 -10.41 4.98 3.81
C VAL A 104 -11.62 4.65 2.94
N ARG A 105 -12.20 5.65 2.25
CA ARG A 105 -13.33 5.41 1.36
C ARG A 105 -13.00 4.46 0.22
N ALA A 106 -11.85 4.60 -0.41
CA ALA A 106 -11.44 3.70 -1.49
C ALA A 106 -11.21 2.26 -0.98
N ALA A 107 -10.62 2.11 0.21
CA ALA A 107 -10.46 0.80 0.85
C ALA A 107 -11.81 0.15 1.19
N ASP A 108 -12.76 0.90 1.73
CA ASP A 108 -14.12 0.46 2.01
C ASP A 108 -14.83 -0.02 0.72
N VAL A 109 -14.69 0.75 -0.36
CA VAL A 109 -15.22 0.36 -1.69
C VAL A 109 -14.58 -0.94 -2.18
N VAL A 110 -13.27 -1.07 -2.07
CA VAL A 110 -12.54 -2.28 -2.49
C VAL A 110 -13.05 -3.51 -1.72
N LEU A 111 -13.24 -3.39 -0.41
CA LEU A 111 -13.74 -4.48 0.44
C LEU A 111 -15.19 -4.84 0.10
N LYS A 112 -16.12 -3.87 0.01
CA LYS A 112 -17.52 -4.16 -0.29
C LYS A 112 -17.74 -4.77 -1.67
N GLU A 113 -16.87 -4.44 -2.63
CA GLU A 113 -16.88 -5.01 -3.98
C GLU A 113 -16.11 -6.35 -4.08
N ARG A 114 -15.67 -6.91 -2.94
CA ARG A 114 -14.90 -8.16 -2.85
C ARG A 114 -13.62 -8.14 -3.70
N ARG A 115 -13.00 -6.97 -3.85
CA ARG A 115 -11.71 -6.79 -4.53
C ARG A 115 -10.58 -6.91 -3.51
N ARG A 116 -9.37 -7.20 -4.00
CA ARG A 116 -8.20 -7.41 -3.14
C ARG A 116 -7.74 -6.11 -2.50
N LEU A 117 -7.70 -6.07 -1.16
CA LEU A 117 -7.13 -4.99 -0.37
C LEU A 117 -5.89 -5.52 0.34
N VAL A 118 -4.73 -4.93 0.06
CA VAL A 118 -3.47 -5.26 0.75
C VAL A 118 -3.06 -4.09 1.61
N LEU A 119 -2.87 -4.35 2.90
CA LEU A 119 -2.42 -3.38 3.88
C LEU A 119 -1.00 -3.73 4.33
N MET A 120 -0.09 -2.76 4.26
CA MET A 120 1.27 -2.86 4.81
C MET A 120 1.35 -2.04 6.11
N PRO A 121 0.78 -2.53 7.24
CA PRO A 121 0.82 -1.81 8.50
C PRO A 121 2.25 -1.72 9.00
N ARG A 122 2.61 -0.54 9.50
CA ARG A 122 3.92 -0.31 10.10
C ARG A 122 3.74 0.39 11.44
N GLU A 123 3.93 -0.38 12.51
CA GLU A 123 3.86 0.07 13.90
C GLU A 123 4.67 -0.86 14.80
N THR A 124 5.33 -0.33 15.81
CA THR A 124 6.04 -1.10 16.83
C THR A 124 6.32 -0.25 18.08
N PRO A 125 6.21 -0.79 19.32
CA PRO A 125 5.57 -2.07 19.67
C PRO A 125 4.05 -2.04 19.44
N LEU A 126 3.43 -3.21 19.37
CA LEU A 126 1.98 -3.33 19.25
C LEU A 126 1.34 -3.54 20.62
N HIS A 127 0.29 -2.79 20.92
CA HIS A 127 -0.59 -3.08 22.04
C HIS A 127 -1.83 -3.88 21.60
N VAL A 128 -2.60 -4.41 22.54
CA VAL A 128 -3.77 -5.27 22.26
C VAL A 128 -4.78 -4.63 21.30
N GLY A 129 -5.00 -3.32 21.37
CA GLY A 129 -5.88 -2.61 20.44
C GLY A 129 -5.39 -2.70 18.98
N HIS A 130 -4.08 -2.55 18.75
CA HIS A 130 -3.49 -2.72 17.42
C HIS A 130 -3.67 -4.16 16.90
N CYS A 131 -3.45 -5.17 17.76
CA CYS A 131 -3.65 -6.57 17.39
C CYS A 131 -5.11 -6.87 17.02
N ARG A 132 -6.07 -6.30 17.77
CA ARG A 132 -7.50 -6.42 17.43
C ARG A 132 -7.84 -5.79 16.09
N LEU A 133 -7.33 -4.59 15.79
CA LEU A 133 -7.54 -3.95 14.49
C LEU A 133 -6.95 -4.78 13.33
N LEU A 134 -5.78 -5.39 13.50
CA LEU A 134 -5.18 -6.27 12.51
C LEU A 134 -6.04 -7.52 12.26
N LEU A 135 -6.53 -8.15 13.34
CA LEU A 135 -7.43 -9.30 13.29
C LEU A 135 -8.72 -8.93 12.53
N GLN A 136 -9.40 -7.87 12.95
CA GLN A 136 -10.66 -7.44 12.32
C GLN A 136 -10.46 -7.10 10.84
N ALA A 137 -9.37 -6.44 10.47
CA ALA A 137 -9.09 -6.17 9.05
C ALA A 137 -8.92 -7.45 8.24
N ALA A 138 -8.25 -8.48 8.80
CA ALA A 138 -8.11 -9.78 8.16
C ALA A 138 -9.46 -10.51 8.03
N GLU A 139 -10.30 -10.47 9.06
CA GLU A 139 -11.66 -11.03 9.06
C GLU A 139 -12.57 -10.36 8.00
N MET A 140 -12.38 -9.06 7.76
CA MET A 140 -13.09 -8.32 6.71
C MET A 140 -12.60 -8.68 5.28
N GLY A 141 -11.51 -9.45 5.18
CA GLY A 141 -10.95 -9.91 3.90
C GLY A 141 -9.76 -9.08 3.39
N ALA A 142 -9.20 -8.17 4.19
CA ALA A 142 -7.95 -7.51 3.84
C ALA A 142 -6.76 -8.47 4.02
N ILE A 143 -5.77 -8.35 3.14
CA ILE A 143 -4.50 -9.05 3.28
C ILE A 143 -3.56 -8.18 4.09
N ILE A 144 -3.15 -8.68 5.26
CA ILE A 144 -2.23 -7.99 6.16
C ILE A 144 -0.80 -8.40 5.81
N ALA A 145 -0.04 -7.47 5.24
CA ALA A 145 1.32 -7.69 4.74
C ALA A 145 2.30 -6.68 5.36
N PRO A 146 2.59 -6.75 6.67
CA PRO A 146 3.56 -5.84 7.28
C PRO A 146 4.93 -6.02 6.62
N PRO A 147 5.72 -4.93 6.45
CA PRO A 147 7.02 -5.00 5.80
C PRO A 147 8.08 -5.60 6.75
N ILE A 148 7.94 -6.89 7.04
CA ILE A 148 8.86 -7.64 7.88
C ILE A 148 10.04 -8.11 7.02
N PRO A 149 11.29 -7.85 7.43
CA PRO A 149 12.48 -8.30 6.71
C PRO A 149 12.54 -9.82 6.52
N ALA A 150 12.84 -10.25 5.30
CA ALA A 150 13.09 -11.66 4.99
C ALA A 150 14.59 -11.85 4.68
N PHE A 151 15.24 -12.78 5.39
CA PHE A 151 16.69 -12.97 5.31
C PHE A 151 17.12 -14.17 4.49
N TYR A 152 16.21 -15.06 4.10
CA TYR A 152 16.54 -16.26 3.30
C TYR A 152 17.14 -15.92 1.92
N GLY A 153 16.87 -14.71 1.39
CA GLY A 153 17.48 -14.20 0.16
C GLY A 153 18.87 -13.62 0.35
N MET A 154 19.43 -13.64 1.58
CA MET A 154 20.73 -13.04 1.92
C MET A 154 20.85 -11.57 1.49
N PRO A 155 19.92 -10.68 1.89
CA PRO A 155 19.96 -9.26 1.49
C PRO A 155 21.20 -8.58 2.05
N LYS A 156 21.84 -7.76 1.23
CA LYS A 156 23.06 -7.03 1.58
C LYS A 156 22.81 -5.55 1.86
N THR A 157 21.65 -5.06 1.42
CA THR A 157 21.28 -3.63 1.52
C THR A 157 19.87 -3.46 2.02
N VAL A 158 19.57 -2.29 2.60
CA VAL A 158 18.20 -1.90 2.97
C VAL A 158 17.29 -1.86 1.73
N ALA A 159 17.82 -1.45 0.59
CA ALA A 159 17.05 -1.42 -0.67
C ALA A 159 16.56 -2.82 -1.07
N GLU A 160 17.37 -3.87 -0.89
CA GLU A 160 16.96 -5.24 -1.16
C GLU A 160 15.86 -5.74 -0.22
N LEU A 161 15.85 -5.31 1.05
CA LEU A 161 14.76 -5.60 2.00
C LEU A 161 13.45 -4.92 1.58
N VAL A 162 13.54 -3.66 1.14
CA VAL A 162 12.39 -2.92 0.60
C VAL A 162 11.88 -3.59 -0.67
N ASP A 163 12.77 -3.93 -1.60
CA ASP A 163 12.44 -4.59 -2.86
C ASP A 163 11.75 -5.93 -2.64
N HIS A 164 12.24 -6.74 -1.71
CA HIS A 164 11.61 -8.00 -1.35
C HIS A 164 10.17 -7.80 -0.87
N SER A 165 9.95 -6.88 0.08
CA SER A 165 8.61 -6.59 0.61
C SER A 165 7.65 -6.09 -0.48
N VAL A 166 8.11 -5.18 -1.33
CA VAL A 166 7.33 -4.63 -2.46
C VAL A 166 7.01 -5.72 -3.48
N GLY A 167 8.00 -6.54 -3.85
CA GLY A 167 7.80 -7.61 -4.82
C GLY A 167 6.81 -8.67 -4.32
N ARG A 168 6.84 -9.01 -3.02
CA ARG A 168 5.85 -9.92 -2.42
C ARG A 168 4.42 -9.37 -2.47
N VAL A 169 4.26 -8.06 -2.30
CA VAL A 169 2.94 -7.41 -2.45
C VAL A 169 2.49 -7.38 -3.91
N LEU A 170 3.41 -7.18 -4.87
CA LEU A 170 3.10 -7.25 -6.30
C LEU A 170 2.68 -8.66 -6.74
N ASP A 171 3.29 -9.70 -6.17
CA ASP A 171 2.89 -11.10 -6.41
C ASP A 171 1.41 -11.35 -6.06
N LEU A 172 0.89 -10.69 -5.03
CA LEU A 172 -0.53 -10.78 -4.66
C LEU A 172 -1.48 -10.26 -5.74
N PHE A 173 -1.00 -9.50 -6.71
CA PHE A 173 -1.76 -8.97 -7.84
C PHE A 173 -1.36 -9.59 -9.18
N ASP A 174 -0.60 -10.69 -9.14
CA ASP A 174 -0.07 -11.36 -10.33
C ASP A 174 0.75 -10.42 -11.25
N ILE A 175 1.40 -9.41 -10.63
CA ILE A 175 2.28 -8.47 -11.31
C ILE A 175 3.71 -8.99 -11.23
N GLU A 176 4.24 -9.42 -12.36
CA GLU A 176 5.64 -9.85 -12.43
C GLU A 176 6.59 -8.72 -12.08
N SER A 177 7.51 -9.00 -11.17
CA SER A 177 8.61 -8.12 -10.81
C SER A 177 9.90 -8.90 -10.63
N ARG A 178 11.05 -8.24 -10.88
CA ARG A 178 12.38 -8.81 -10.60
C ARG A 178 12.90 -8.41 -9.22
N LEU A 179 12.00 -8.04 -8.31
CA LEU A 179 12.35 -7.51 -6.99
C LEU A 179 12.54 -8.60 -5.94
N VAL A 180 12.04 -9.81 -6.18
CA VAL A 180 12.08 -10.91 -5.21
C VAL A 180 13.06 -11.98 -5.65
N ARG A 181 14.04 -12.29 -4.82
CA ARG A 181 14.79 -13.54 -4.94
C ARG A 181 13.91 -14.67 -4.36
N ARG A 182 13.39 -15.51 -5.26
CA ARG A 182 12.45 -16.58 -4.86
C ARG A 182 13.20 -17.73 -4.17
N TRP A 183 12.61 -18.23 -3.11
CA TRP A 183 13.08 -19.43 -2.44
C TRP A 183 12.88 -20.65 -3.35
N LYS A 184 13.94 -21.45 -3.54
CA LYS A 184 13.93 -22.68 -4.37
C LYS A 184 14.19 -23.95 -3.56
N GLY A 185 14.27 -23.83 -2.24
CA GLY A 185 14.71 -24.92 -1.36
C GLY A 185 16.22 -24.82 -1.06
N PRO A 186 16.70 -25.63 -0.11
CA PRO A 186 18.15 -25.84 0.07
C PRO A 186 18.71 -26.57 -1.15
N GLU A 187 19.88 -26.15 -1.61
CA GLU A 187 20.68 -26.88 -2.62
C GLU A 187 21.33 -28.10 -2.00
#